data_85b1a2335852c714f7b50f3bc80aa9d7
#
_entry.id   85b1a2335852c714f7b50f3bc80aa9d7
#
_cell.length_a   1.000
_cell.length_b   1.000
_cell.length_c   1.000
_cell.angle_alpha   90.00
_cell.angle_beta   90.00
_cell.angle_gamma   90.00
#
_symmetry.space_group_name_H-M   'P 1'
#
loop_
_entity.id
_entity.type
_entity.pdbx_description
1 polymer ?
#
loop_
_entity_poly.entity_id
_entity_poly.type
_entity_poly.pdbx_seq_one_letter_code
_entity_poly.pdbx_strand_id
1 'polypeptide(L)'
;MDKPTIADNKPKKVELVQNEEYMFCTCGKSKNQPFCDWSHAGSSFEPINFKAEETGSAYLCMCKHSSNKPYCDGTHKNFTSDQINKSEEVSNTNEITSTEEEPHLAYIHELAKNGLTKLGHHGEMGAMGVPSRDLPKWEDIQILTAQLAKKPLLDNDKVGTDIIIGKNSKKPLTLNIPIFVSDMSFGALSEEAKIALAKGAEGAGTGICSGEGGMLLEEQKNNSKYFYELASAKFGYSEDKLKNIQAFHFKGGQAAKTGTGGHLPGNKVKGKISEVRQIPEGEDAISPSTFKDLTTVDDFLNFSNRVRELTGGIPIGFKLSAQHIEDDIEFAVSASADYIILDGRGGGTGAAPLIFRNNISVPTIPALARARNYLDKKGYDHVSLIVTGGLRTSADFVKALALGADGIAISNSAMQAIGCVGARMCNTNNCPAGIATQKPELRKKLNIEESSARLTRFFNASVDLMKILARACGHDHLNKFSINDLTTWKKEMSELSGVSFGGIINNNQNNK
;
A
#
# COMPACT_ATOMS: atom_id res chain seq x y z
N MET A 1 13.25 13.01 -36.71
CA MET A 1 13.54 14.35 -37.23
C MET A 1 14.95 14.71 -36.80
N ASP A 2 15.72 15.36 -37.71
CA ASP A 2 17.04 15.84 -37.35
C ASP A 2 16.95 16.93 -36.28
N LYS A 3 17.94 16.97 -35.36
CA LYS A 3 18.01 17.96 -34.28
C LYS A 3 19.04 19.04 -34.65
N PRO A 4 18.77 20.34 -34.39
CA PRO A 4 19.74 21.39 -34.69
C PRO A 4 20.97 21.25 -33.78
N THR A 5 22.11 21.61 -34.33
CA THR A 5 23.37 21.72 -33.57
C THR A 5 23.41 23.08 -32.87
N ILE A 6 23.77 23.10 -31.58
CA ILE A 6 23.97 24.32 -30.82
C ILE A 6 25.24 24.99 -31.31
N ALA A 7 25.10 26.10 -32.09
CA ALA A 7 26.26 26.80 -32.62
C ALA A 7 26.99 27.64 -31.57
N ASP A 8 26.28 28.19 -30.59
CA ASP A 8 26.80 28.86 -29.39
C ASP A 8 25.72 28.93 -28.32
N ASN A 9 26.12 28.99 -27.06
CA ASN A 9 25.26 29.24 -25.91
C ASN A 9 25.10 30.73 -25.54
N LYS A 10 25.43 31.62 -26.50
CA LYS A 10 25.21 33.09 -26.46
C LYS A 10 24.64 33.56 -27.77
N PRO A 11 23.78 34.60 -27.76
CA PRO A 11 23.32 35.20 -29.01
C PRO A 11 24.44 35.95 -29.71
N LYS A 12 24.36 36.04 -31.04
CA LYS A 12 25.30 36.85 -31.80
C LYS A 12 24.68 38.19 -32.17
N LYS A 13 25.37 39.26 -31.77
CA LYS A 13 25.03 40.62 -32.22
C LYS A 13 25.43 40.78 -33.67
N VAL A 14 24.52 41.24 -34.53
CA VAL A 14 24.72 41.52 -35.94
C VAL A 14 24.13 42.90 -36.29
N GLU A 15 24.71 43.57 -37.29
CA GLU A 15 24.12 44.77 -37.87
C GLU A 15 23.26 44.36 -39.06
N LEU A 16 22.01 44.79 -39.07
CA LEU A 16 21.06 44.54 -40.13
C LEU A 16 20.72 45.86 -40.83
N VAL A 17 20.46 45.82 -42.12
CA VAL A 17 20.08 47.00 -42.94
C VAL A 17 18.60 46.85 -43.32
N GLN A 18 17.83 47.91 -43.11
CA GLN A 18 16.41 47.94 -43.42
C GLN A 18 16.13 47.50 -44.87
N ASN A 19 15.14 46.64 -45.02
CA ASN A 19 14.70 46.06 -46.30
C ASN A 19 15.69 45.08 -46.97
N GLU A 20 16.88 44.83 -46.43
CA GLU A 20 17.74 43.74 -46.90
C GLU A 20 17.22 42.37 -46.41
N GLU A 21 17.43 41.36 -47.25
CA GLU A 21 17.05 39.99 -47.00
C GLU A 21 18.23 39.18 -46.46
N TYR A 22 17.99 38.44 -45.40
CA TYR A 22 18.96 37.62 -44.74
C TYR A 22 18.47 36.18 -44.64
N MET A 23 19.40 35.23 -44.72
CA MET A 23 19.10 33.80 -44.63
C MET A 23 19.67 33.26 -43.32
N PHE A 24 18.79 33.00 -42.32
CA PHE A 24 19.18 32.53 -41.02
C PHE A 24 19.39 31.01 -41.02
N CYS A 25 20.51 30.54 -40.45
CA CYS A 25 20.83 29.13 -40.29
C CYS A 25 20.00 28.48 -39.18
N THR A 26 19.19 27.47 -39.50
CA THR A 26 18.36 26.70 -38.57
C THR A 26 19.06 25.42 -38.08
N CYS A 27 19.93 24.82 -38.88
CA CYS A 27 20.61 23.56 -38.57
C CYS A 27 21.77 23.67 -37.56
N GLY A 28 22.33 24.90 -37.40
CA GLY A 28 23.47 25.19 -36.52
C GLY A 28 24.84 24.79 -37.03
N LYS A 29 24.95 24.19 -38.24
CA LYS A 29 26.19 23.66 -38.81
C LYS A 29 26.91 24.67 -39.73
N SER A 30 26.30 25.81 -40.07
CA SER A 30 26.91 26.82 -40.89
C SER A 30 28.22 27.36 -40.32
N LYS A 31 29.22 27.55 -41.14
CA LYS A 31 30.49 28.21 -40.79
C LYS A 31 30.37 29.74 -40.73
N ASN A 32 29.26 30.28 -41.30
CA ASN A 32 28.97 31.71 -41.36
C ASN A 32 27.87 32.10 -40.37
N GLN A 33 27.85 31.50 -39.17
CA GLN A 33 26.83 31.78 -38.15
C GLN A 33 26.68 33.28 -37.85
N PRO A 34 25.43 33.77 -37.70
CA PRO A 34 24.15 33.08 -37.64
C PRO A 34 23.50 32.83 -39.02
N PHE A 35 24.14 33.18 -40.11
CA PHE A 35 23.59 33.09 -41.45
C PHE A 35 23.88 31.72 -42.09
N CYS A 36 23.06 31.36 -43.05
CA CYS A 36 23.16 30.08 -43.75
C CYS A 36 24.27 30.09 -44.81
N ASP A 37 25.05 29.02 -44.91
CA ASP A 37 26.05 28.74 -45.94
C ASP A 37 25.76 27.43 -46.69
N TRP A 38 24.50 26.95 -46.63
CA TRP A 38 24.03 25.70 -47.21
C TRP A 38 24.56 24.42 -46.57
N SER A 39 25.20 24.51 -45.40
CA SER A 39 25.66 23.33 -44.63
C SER A 39 24.52 22.40 -44.12
N HIS A 40 23.26 22.80 -44.33
CA HIS A 40 22.07 21.98 -44.05
C HIS A 40 21.75 20.97 -45.15
N ALA A 41 22.42 21.02 -46.31
CA ALA A 41 22.14 20.13 -47.44
C ALA A 41 22.18 18.67 -47.04
N GLY A 42 21.15 17.89 -47.38
CA GLY A 42 20.97 16.49 -46.98
C GLY A 42 20.36 16.24 -45.60
N SER A 43 19.89 17.30 -44.92
CA SER A 43 19.15 17.21 -43.65
C SER A 43 17.70 17.68 -43.85
N SER A 44 16.87 17.50 -42.80
CA SER A 44 15.48 17.99 -42.79
C SER A 44 15.34 19.48 -42.46
N PHE A 45 16.46 20.21 -42.36
CA PHE A 45 16.45 21.64 -42.04
C PHE A 45 16.39 22.49 -43.28
N GLU A 46 15.60 23.58 -43.20
CA GLU A 46 15.57 24.65 -44.16
C GLU A 46 15.95 25.98 -43.49
N PRO A 47 16.68 26.87 -44.13
CA PRO A 47 16.99 28.19 -43.61
C PRO A 47 15.72 29.06 -43.53
N ILE A 48 15.71 30.02 -42.60
CA ILE A 48 14.65 31.02 -42.52
C ILE A 48 15.11 32.28 -43.27
N ASN A 49 14.40 32.60 -44.33
CA ASN A 49 14.56 33.89 -45.01
C ASN A 49 13.77 34.95 -44.25
N PHE A 50 14.42 36.05 -43.88
CA PHE A 50 13.77 37.16 -43.21
C PHE A 50 14.29 38.50 -43.76
N LYS A 51 13.44 39.50 -43.67
CA LYS A 51 13.75 40.87 -44.09
C LYS A 51 13.87 41.74 -42.86
N ALA A 52 14.92 42.53 -42.77
CA ALA A 52 15.10 43.44 -41.65
C ALA A 52 14.10 44.60 -41.72
N GLU A 53 13.38 44.85 -40.65
CA GLU A 53 12.38 45.92 -40.60
C GLU A 53 13.01 47.30 -40.36
N GLU A 54 14.16 47.31 -39.67
CA GLU A 54 14.91 48.54 -39.36
C GLU A 54 16.41 48.33 -39.55
N THR A 55 17.14 49.40 -39.80
CA THR A 55 18.61 49.39 -39.80
C THR A 55 19.12 49.53 -38.37
N GLY A 56 19.90 48.54 -37.91
CA GLY A 56 20.45 48.54 -36.54
C GLY A 56 20.97 47.22 -36.08
N SER A 57 21.37 47.19 -34.80
CA SER A 57 21.89 46.00 -34.14
C SER A 57 20.77 45.05 -33.75
N ALA A 58 20.89 43.77 -34.08
CA ALA A 58 19.99 42.72 -33.66
C ALA A 58 20.76 41.56 -33.01
N TYR A 59 20.13 40.86 -32.08
CA TYR A 59 20.67 39.65 -31.43
C TYR A 59 20.02 38.40 -32.04
N LEU A 60 20.75 37.69 -32.90
CA LEU A 60 20.25 36.46 -33.53
C LEU A 60 20.60 35.21 -32.75
N CYS A 61 19.71 34.24 -32.85
CA CYS A 61 19.80 32.99 -32.09
C CYS A 61 20.95 32.10 -32.56
N MET A 62 21.84 31.72 -31.65
CA MET A 62 22.96 30.82 -31.91
C MET A 62 22.72 29.40 -31.39
N CYS A 63 21.89 29.20 -30.36
CA CYS A 63 21.54 27.88 -29.88
C CYS A 63 20.57 27.12 -30.81
N LYS A 64 19.96 27.80 -31.75
CA LYS A 64 18.98 27.30 -32.76
C LYS A 64 17.64 26.80 -32.18
N HIS A 65 17.42 27.07 -30.89
CA HIS A 65 16.22 26.64 -30.17
C HIS A 65 15.27 27.77 -29.77
N SER A 66 15.54 29.02 -30.16
CA SER A 66 14.62 30.14 -29.94
C SER A 66 13.23 29.86 -30.54
N SER A 67 12.18 30.21 -29.80
CA SER A 67 10.79 30.20 -30.28
C SER A 67 10.49 31.40 -31.18
N ASN A 68 11.35 32.46 -31.16
CA ASN A 68 11.22 33.69 -31.93
C ASN A 68 12.30 33.82 -33.01
N LYS A 69 12.63 32.73 -33.72
CA LYS A 69 13.64 32.75 -34.79
C LYS A 69 13.32 33.79 -35.87
N PRO A 70 14.31 34.53 -36.37
CA PRO A 70 15.77 34.38 -36.17
C PRO A 70 16.29 35.02 -34.88
N TYR A 71 15.51 35.77 -34.16
CA TYR A 71 15.91 36.52 -32.97
C TYR A 71 16.09 35.66 -31.71
N CYS A 72 16.92 36.15 -30.81
CA CYS A 72 17.14 35.48 -29.54
C CYS A 72 16.03 35.84 -28.53
N ASP A 73 15.44 34.80 -27.89
CA ASP A 73 14.41 34.91 -26.86
C ASP A 73 14.92 34.54 -25.47
N GLY A 74 16.22 34.30 -25.31
CA GLY A 74 16.82 33.89 -24.03
C GLY A 74 16.98 32.38 -23.86
N THR A 75 16.42 31.55 -24.72
CA THR A 75 16.50 30.06 -24.65
C THR A 75 17.95 29.56 -24.58
N HIS A 76 18.92 30.28 -25.10
CA HIS A 76 20.35 29.93 -25.02
C HIS A 76 20.86 29.74 -23.59
N LYS A 77 20.20 30.33 -22.57
CA LYS A 77 20.57 30.19 -21.15
C LYS A 77 20.39 28.76 -20.63
N ASN A 78 19.62 27.93 -21.34
CA ASN A 78 19.40 26.54 -20.99
C ASN A 78 20.53 25.60 -21.46
N PHE A 79 21.56 26.14 -22.12
CA PHE A 79 22.68 25.36 -22.63
C PHE A 79 24.00 25.77 -22.02
N THR A 80 24.79 24.76 -21.64
CA THR A 80 26.13 24.93 -21.09
C THR A 80 27.19 24.93 -22.20
N SER A 81 28.41 25.39 -21.91
CA SER A 81 29.48 25.49 -22.91
C SER A 81 29.93 24.14 -23.48
N ASP A 82 29.76 23.06 -22.74
CA ASP A 82 30.09 21.69 -23.16
C ASP A 82 29.07 21.09 -24.16
N GLN A 83 27.92 21.75 -24.33
CA GLN A 83 26.88 21.39 -25.29
C GLN A 83 27.05 22.08 -26.67
N ILE A 84 27.96 23.02 -26.78
CA ILE A 84 28.26 23.68 -28.05
C ILE A 84 28.78 22.62 -29.05
N ASN A 85 28.35 22.70 -30.30
CA ASN A 85 28.59 21.77 -31.39
C ASN A 85 27.93 20.39 -31.22
N LYS A 86 27.05 20.21 -30.26
CA LYS A 86 26.22 19.01 -30.11
C LYS A 86 24.78 19.27 -30.58
N SER A 87 24.13 18.20 -31.07
CA SER A 87 22.71 18.22 -31.38
C SER A 87 21.93 17.70 -30.18
N GLU A 88 21.34 18.61 -29.44
CA GLU A 88 20.58 18.29 -28.24
C GLU A 88 19.13 18.79 -28.35
N GLU A 89 18.23 18.13 -27.63
CA GLU A 89 16.90 18.68 -27.38
C GLU A 89 17.01 19.79 -26.35
N VAL A 90 16.26 20.87 -26.52
CA VAL A 90 15.91 21.71 -25.37
C VAL A 90 15.14 20.79 -24.44
N SER A 91 15.75 20.37 -23.35
CA SER A 91 14.94 20.09 -22.17
C SER A 91 14.29 21.43 -21.83
N ASN A 92 13.03 21.60 -22.16
CA ASN A 92 12.20 22.64 -21.56
C ASN A 92 12.09 22.32 -20.06
N THR A 93 13.19 22.51 -19.34
CA THR A 93 13.23 22.46 -17.89
C THR A 93 12.78 23.79 -17.29
N ASN A 94 11.62 24.26 -17.75
CA ASN A 94 10.68 24.87 -16.85
C ASN A 94 9.82 23.73 -16.29
N GLU A 95 10.44 22.62 -15.87
CA GLU A 95 9.77 21.68 -14.96
C GLU A 95 9.45 22.46 -13.71
N ILE A 96 8.17 22.76 -13.57
CA ILE A 96 7.64 23.39 -12.35
C ILE A 96 7.82 22.35 -11.26
N THR A 97 8.80 22.61 -10.39
CA THR A 97 9.10 21.74 -9.23
C THR A 97 8.48 22.33 -7.98
N SER A 98 7.90 21.48 -7.17
CA SER A 98 7.41 21.85 -5.85
C SER A 98 8.57 22.31 -4.96
N THR A 99 8.32 23.28 -4.08
CA THR A 99 9.26 23.76 -3.04
C THR A 99 8.75 23.32 -1.66
N GLU A 100 9.55 23.55 -0.62
CA GLU A 100 9.10 23.30 0.77
C GLU A 100 7.92 24.21 1.14
N GLU A 101 7.91 25.47 0.66
CA GLU A 101 6.85 26.45 0.90
C GLU A 101 5.60 26.16 0.06
N GLU A 102 5.78 25.63 -1.16
CA GLU A 102 4.69 25.29 -2.10
C GLU A 102 4.77 23.82 -2.54
N PRO A 103 4.49 22.86 -1.63
CA PRO A 103 4.66 21.44 -1.88
C PRO A 103 3.72 20.87 -2.94
N HIS A 104 2.65 21.59 -3.28
CA HIS A 104 1.64 21.16 -4.24
C HIS A 104 1.76 21.83 -5.62
N LEU A 105 2.74 22.72 -5.82
CA LEU A 105 2.88 23.54 -7.02
C LEU A 105 2.89 22.68 -8.31
N ALA A 106 3.77 21.69 -8.39
CA ALA A 106 3.88 20.81 -9.56
C ALA A 106 2.58 20.02 -9.83
N TYR A 107 1.93 19.53 -8.76
CA TYR A 107 0.66 18.81 -8.85
C TYR A 107 -0.47 19.70 -9.38
N ILE A 108 -0.60 20.93 -8.91
CA ILE A 108 -1.60 21.90 -9.37
C ILE A 108 -1.39 22.20 -10.84
N HIS A 109 -0.15 22.44 -11.25
CA HIS A 109 0.17 22.71 -12.65
C HIS A 109 -0.09 21.51 -13.57
N GLU A 110 0.20 20.29 -13.12
CA GLU A 110 -0.11 19.07 -13.87
C GLU A 110 -1.62 18.91 -14.08
N LEU A 111 -2.43 19.10 -13.04
CA LEU A 111 -3.88 19.05 -13.13
C LEU A 111 -4.44 20.16 -14.01
N ALA A 112 -3.93 21.39 -13.89
CA ALA A 112 -4.36 22.52 -14.69
C ALA A 112 -4.06 22.33 -16.19
N LYS A 113 -2.92 21.72 -16.50
CA LYS A 113 -2.47 21.52 -17.90
C LYS A 113 -3.14 20.31 -18.56
N ASN A 114 -3.24 19.19 -17.86
CA ASN A 114 -3.56 17.90 -18.47
C ASN A 114 -4.85 17.27 -17.88
N GLY A 115 -5.46 17.86 -16.86
CA GLY A 115 -6.54 17.20 -16.12
C GLY A 115 -6.06 15.85 -15.59
N LEU A 116 -6.90 14.81 -15.71
CA LEU A 116 -6.57 13.45 -15.30
C LEU A 116 -5.96 12.59 -16.43
N THR A 117 -5.69 13.14 -17.61
CA THR A 117 -5.26 12.34 -18.78
C THR A 117 -3.96 11.57 -18.57
N LYS A 118 -3.01 12.12 -17.82
CA LYS A 118 -1.76 11.44 -17.47
C LYS A 118 -1.86 10.62 -16.18
N LEU A 119 -2.63 11.09 -15.20
CA LEU A 119 -2.74 10.46 -13.88
C LEU A 119 -3.73 9.30 -13.86
N GLY A 120 -4.63 9.23 -14.86
CA GLY A 120 -5.70 8.23 -14.94
C GLY A 120 -6.94 8.61 -14.13
N HIS A 121 -8.03 7.88 -14.34
CA HIS A 121 -9.37 8.19 -13.82
C HIS A 121 -9.44 8.35 -12.28
N HIS A 122 -8.59 7.66 -11.54
CA HIS A 122 -8.53 7.73 -10.08
C HIS A 122 -7.36 8.60 -9.55
N GLY A 123 -6.68 9.36 -10.41
CA GLY A 123 -5.48 10.10 -10.07
C GLY A 123 -4.23 9.21 -9.95
N GLU A 124 -3.19 9.74 -9.32
CA GLU A 124 -1.93 9.03 -9.14
C GLU A 124 -2.10 7.75 -8.30
N MET A 125 -1.48 6.65 -8.76
CA MET A 125 -1.53 5.35 -8.11
C MET A 125 -0.25 5.07 -7.33
N GLY A 126 -0.38 4.62 -6.10
CA GLY A 126 0.74 4.22 -5.24
C GLY A 126 0.61 2.83 -4.69
N ALA A 127 1.75 2.25 -4.33
CA ALA A 127 1.83 0.97 -3.65
C ALA A 127 2.13 1.13 -2.15
N MET A 128 1.84 0.10 -1.37
CA MET A 128 2.03 0.03 0.08
C MET A 128 1.09 0.96 0.85
N GLY A 129 1.26 1.06 2.16
CA GLY A 129 0.50 1.96 3.03
C GLY A 129 1.14 3.34 3.20
N VAL A 130 0.52 4.15 4.04
CA VAL A 130 1.09 5.41 4.52
C VAL A 130 2.44 5.14 5.20
N PRO A 131 3.47 5.99 5.04
CA PRO A 131 4.72 5.83 5.78
C PRO A 131 4.49 5.83 7.29
N SER A 132 5.17 4.93 8.01
CA SER A 132 4.98 4.77 9.47
C SER A 132 5.33 6.02 10.27
N ARG A 133 6.24 6.87 9.74
CA ARG A 133 6.60 8.16 10.37
C ARG A 133 5.42 9.14 10.46
N ASP A 134 4.40 8.98 9.60
CA ASP A 134 3.23 9.88 9.48
C ASP A 134 2.02 9.36 10.29
N LEU A 135 2.25 8.38 11.16
CA LEU A 135 1.22 7.71 11.97
C LEU A 135 1.58 7.72 13.46
N PRO A 136 0.59 7.60 14.36
CA PRO A 136 0.86 7.28 15.77
C PRO A 136 1.72 6.02 15.89
N LYS A 137 2.73 6.04 16.74
CA LYS A 137 3.78 5.02 16.79
C LYS A 137 3.58 4.07 17.95
N TRP A 138 3.75 2.77 17.70
CA TRP A 138 3.75 1.75 18.75
C TRP A 138 4.88 1.96 19.77
N GLU A 139 6.00 2.59 19.36
CA GLU A 139 7.14 2.95 20.22
C GLU A 139 6.78 3.97 21.30
N ASP A 140 5.72 4.75 21.11
CA ASP A 140 5.22 5.72 22.09
C ASP A 140 4.43 5.07 23.26
N ILE A 141 4.17 3.77 23.17
CA ILE A 141 3.54 2.97 24.21
C ILE A 141 4.59 2.05 24.85
N GLN A 142 4.67 1.99 26.17
CA GLN A 142 5.56 1.10 26.90
C GLN A 142 4.79 -0.02 27.59
N ILE A 143 5.48 -1.15 27.82
CA ILE A 143 4.97 -2.28 28.56
C ILE A 143 5.43 -2.15 30.01
N LEU A 144 4.47 -2.29 30.93
CA LEU A 144 4.71 -2.33 32.37
C LEU A 144 4.96 -3.78 32.78
N THR A 145 6.16 -4.10 33.19
CA THR A 145 6.53 -5.43 33.66
C THR A 145 6.35 -5.57 35.18
N ALA A 146 6.19 -6.80 35.64
CA ALA A 146 6.06 -7.15 37.02
C ALA A 146 7.43 -7.13 37.75
N GLN A 147 7.43 -6.93 39.08
CA GLN A 147 8.64 -7.05 39.91
C GLN A 147 8.38 -7.53 41.35
N LEU A 148 7.65 -6.81 42.17
CA LEU A 148 7.41 -7.14 43.59
C LEU A 148 5.93 -7.37 43.89
N ALA A 149 5.09 -6.36 43.69
CA ALA A 149 3.64 -6.45 43.97
C ALA A 149 2.95 -7.44 43.03
N LYS A 150 3.30 -7.45 41.77
CA LYS A 150 3.02 -8.49 40.77
C LYS A 150 4.37 -9.17 40.46
N LYS A 151 4.40 -10.48 40.47
CA LYS A 151 5.64 -11.25 40.27
C LYS A 151 5.75 -11.67 38.80
N PRO A 152 6.92 -11.54 38.19
CA PRO A 152 7.18 -12.15 36.88
C PRO A 152 7.17 -13.68 37.02
N LEU A 153 6.93 -14.39 35.93
CA LEU A 153 7.17 -15.80 35.81
C LEU A 153 8.67 -16.09 35.61
N LEU A 154 9.09 -17.32 35.93
CA LEU A 154 10.45 -17.77 35.71
C LEU A 154 10.69 -18.06 34.20
N ASP A 155 11.95 -18.05 33.79
CA ASP A 155 12.34 -18.22 32.37
C ASP A 155 11.83 -19.54 31.75
N ASN A 156 11.71 -20.59 32.58
CA ASN A 156 11.25 -21.90 32.13
C ASN A 156 9.73 -22.13 32.28
N ASP A 157 8.99 -21.15 32.81
CA ASP A 157 7.53 -21.28 32.93
C ASP A 157 6.89 -21.28 31.55
N LYS A 158 5.93 -22.17 31.34
CA LYS A 158 5.20 -22.30 30.09
C LYS A 158 4.29 -21.10 29.87
N VAL A 159 4.26 -20.62 28.64
CA VAL A 159 3.34 -19.57 28.19
C VAL A 159 2.52 -20.09 27.02
N GLY A 160 1.21 -20.12 27.18
CA GLY A 160 0.27 -20.46 26.10
C GLY A 160 0.23 -19.38 25.03
N THR A 161 0.00 -19.77 23.77
CA THR A 161 0.07 -18.87 22.61
C THR A 161 -1.10 -19.01 21.67
N ASP A 162 -1.92 -20.03 21.84
CA ASP A 162 -3.04 -20.34 20.96
C ASP A 162 -4.16 -19.30 21.05
N ILE A 163 -4.90 -19.18 19.96
CA ILE A 163 -6.15 -18.41 19.90
C ILE A 163 -7.25 -19.23 19.26
N ILE A 164 -8.48 -18.97 19.69
CA ILE A 164 -9.69 -19.59 19.14
C ILE A 164 -10.51 -18.50 18.47
N ILE A 165 -10.70 -18.60 17.16
CA ILE A 165 -11.55 -17.73 16.36
C ILE A 165 -12.93 -18.37 16.21
N GLY A 166 -13.99 -17.59 16.51
CA GLY A 166 -15.35 -18.07 16.48
C GLY A 166 -15.64 -19.06 17.61
N LYS A 167 -15.38 -18.69 18.85
CA LYS A 167 -15.56 -19.53 20.07
C LYS A 167 -16.94 -20.22 20.14
N ASN A 168 -17.97 -19.56 19.62
CA ASN A 168 -19.35 -20.05 19.62
C ASN A 168 -19.76 -20.76 18.32
N SER A 169 -18.88 -20.83 17.33
CA SER A 169 -19.11 -21.56 16.09
C SER A 169 -19.14 -23.06 16.34
N LYS A 170 -19.87 -23.81 15.51
CA LYS A 170 -19.88 -25.30 15.63
C LYS A 170 -18.51 -25.92 15.35
N LYS A 171 -17.71 -25.26 14.49
CA LYS A 171 -16.33 -25.64 14.16
C LYS A 171 -15.40 -24.46 14.36
N PRO A 172 -15.06 -24.09 15.60
CA PRO A 172 -14.15 -22.98 15.86
C PRO A 172 -12.78 -23.26 15.25
N LEU A 173 -12.09 -22.19 14.81
CA LEU A 173 -10.74 -22.28 14.25
C LEU A 173 -9.70 -21.99 15.34
N THR A 174 -8.84 -22.97 15.63
CA THR A 174 -7.71 -22.78 16.55
C THR A 174 -6.42 -22.54 15.77
N LEU A 175 -5.74 -21.44 16.08
CA LEU A 175 -4.39 -21.13 15.62
C LEU A 175 -3.42 -21.34 16.80
N ASN A 176 -2.24 -21.91 16.54
CA ASN A 176 -1.25 -22.17 17.59
C ASN A 176 -0.57 -20.89 18.09
N ILE A 177 -0.64 -19.81 17.31
CA ILE A 177 -0.07 -18.51 17.63
C ILE A 177 -1.05 -17.40 17.24
N PRO A 178 -1.03 -16.22 17.91
CA PRO A 178 -2.01 -15.17 17.67
C PRO A 178 -1.69 -14.30 16.44
N ILE A 179 -0.82 -14.75 15.56
CA ILE A 179 -0.39 -14.03 14.37
C ILE A 179 -0.60 -14.91 13.14
N PHE A 180 -1.19 -14.38 12.07
CA PHE A 180 -1.39 -15.09 10.81
C PHE A 180 -1.23 -14.18 9.60
N VAL A 181 -1.18 -14.77 8.39
CA VAL A 181 -0.99 -14.02 7.14
C VAL A 181 -2.32 -13.43 6.68
N SER A 182 -2.37 -12.10 6.57
CA SER A 182 -3.54 -11.33 6.13
C SER A 182 -3.82 -11.47 4.63
N ASP A 183 -4.93 -10.90 4.19
CA ASP A 183 -5.44 -10.94 2.84
C ASP A 183 -4.51 -10.28 1.83
N MET A 184 -4.04 -11.07 0.88
CA MET A 184 -3.22 -10.64 -0.25
C MET A 184 -3.60 -11.46 -1.48
N SER A 185 -4.24 -10.83 -2.47
CA SER A 185 -4.84 -11.54 -3.60
C SER A 185 -3.82 -12.17 -4.55
N PHE A 186 -4.17 -13.35 -5.10
CA PHE A 186 -3.48 -13.93 -6.24
C PHE A 186 -3.65 -13.02 -7.47
N GLY A 187 -2.55 -12.71 -8.13
CA GLY A 187 -2.45 -11.72 -9.20
C GLY A 187 -1.85 -10.39 -8.74
N ALA A 188 -2.16 -9.91 -7.52
CA ALA A 188 -1.36 -8.89 -6.85
C ALA A 188 0.00 -9.46 -6.41
N LEU A 189 -0.02 -10.66 -5.82
CA LEU A 189 1.17 -11.46 -5.56
C LEU A 189 1.34 -12.56 -6.62
N SER A 190 2.58 -13.00 -6.81
CA SER A 190 2.92 -14.18 -7.61
C SER A 190 2.45 -15.48 -6.95
N GLU A 191 2.31 -16.53 -7.74
CA GLU A 191 1.97 -17.86 -7.25
C GLU A 191 3.00 -18.37 -6.25
N GLU A 192 4.30 -18.18 -6.55
CA GLU A 192 5.40 -18.58 -5.67
C GLU A 192 5.31 -17.88 -4.32
N ALA A 193 4.98 -16.58 -4.29
CA ALA A 193 4.81 -15.85 -3.05
C ALA A 193 3.61 -16.36 -2.23
N LYS A 194 2.49 -16.65 -2.88
CA LYS A 194 1.30 -17.20 -2.22
C LYS A 194 1.58 -18.57 -1.60
N ILE A 195 2.25 -19.47 -2.33
CA ILE A 195 2.63 -20.80 -1.83
C ILE A 195 3.65 -20.69 -0.68
N ALA A 196 4.66 -19.82 -0.81
CA ALA A 196 5.65 -19.62 0.24
C ALA A 196 5.04 -19.09 1.55
N LEU A 197 4.08 -18.14 1.44
CA LEU A 197 3.34 -17.62 2.58
C LEU A 197 2.48 -18.70 3.25
N ALA A 198 1.77 -19.53 2.45
CA ALA A 198 0.94 -20.61 2.96
C ALA A 198 1.75 -21.67 3.71
N LYS A 199 2.83 -22.16 3.10
CA LYS A 199 3.75 -23.13 3.73
C LYS A 199 4.42 -22.58 4.99
N GLY A 200 4.83 -21.30 4.94
CA GLY A 200 5.47 -20.66 6.08
C GLY A 200 4.52 -20.46 7.27
N ALA A 201 3.25 -20.13 7.01
CA ALA A 201 2.20 -20.07 8.03
C ALA A 201 1.88 -21.47 8.60
N GLU A 202 1.74 -22.49 7.73
CA GLU A 202 1.52 -23.88 8.16
C GLU A 202 2.64 -24.36 9.08
N GLY A 203 3.92 -24.11 8.71
CA GLY A 203 5.08 -24.49 9.51
C GLY A 203 5.12 -23.84 10.90
N ALA A 204 4.43 -22.71 11.10
CA ALA A 204 4.25 -22.05 12.39
C ALA A 204 2.91 -22.45 13.08
N GLY A 205 2.12 -23.33 12.49
CA GLY A 205 0.82 -23.75 13.00
C GLY A 205 -0.23 -22.64 12.98
N THR A 206 -0.15 -21.72 12.03
CA THR A 206 -1.09 -20.61 11.88
C THR A 206 -1.70 -20.51 10.47
N GLY A 207 -2.59 -19.55 10.27
CA GLY A 207 -3.41 -19.46 9.08
C GLY A 207 -2.92 -18.45 8.04
N ILE A 208 -3.58 -18.49 6.87
CA ILE A 208 -3.45 -17.54 5.77
C ILE A 208 -4.81 -17.21 5.16
N CYS A 209 -4.98 -15.97 4.71
CA CYS A 209 -6.16 -15.51 4.00
C CYS A 209 -5.96 -15.54 2.48
N SER A 210 -7.02 -15.90 1.73
CA SER A 210 -6.99 -15.96 0.27
C SER A 210 -6.76 -14.59 -0.39
N GLY A 211 -7.37 -13.55 0.17
CA GLY A 211 -7.53 -12.25 -0.49
C GLY A 211 -8.60 -12.26 -1.59
N GLU A 212 -8.96 -11.09 -2.11
CA GLU A 212 -10.11 -10.85 -3.02
C GLU A 212 -10.02 -11.52 -4.40
N GLY A 213 -8.87 -12.11 -4.75
CA GLY A 213 -8.61 -12.68 -6.08
C GLY A 213 -9.15 -14.08 -6.30
N GLY A 214 -9.93 -14.63 -5.37
CA GLY A 214 -10.36 -16.02 -5.36
C GLY A 214 -9.33 -16.96 -4.74
N MET A 215 -9.69 -18.24 -4.63
CA MET A 215 -8.85 -19.27 -4.00
C MET A 215 -7.85 -19.84 -5.02
N LEU A 216 -6.58 -19.68 -4.75
CA LEU A 216 -5.51 -20.41 -5.42
C LEU A 216 -5.37 -21.78 -4.76
N LEU A 217 -5.62 -22.86 -5.50
CA LEU A 217 -5.64 -24.22 -4.95
C LEU A 217 -4.30 -24.63 -4.33
N GLU A 218 -3.19 -24.22 -4.92
CA GLU A 218 -1.84 -24.52 -4.44
C GLU A 218 -1.55 -23.81 -3.11
N GLU A 219 -2.08 -22.61 -2.91
CA GLU A 219 -2.02 -21.93 -1.62
C GLU A 219 -2.85 -22.67 -0.57
N GLN A 220 -4.11 -22.96 -0.90
CA GLN A 220 -5.04 -23.63 0.02
C GLN A 220 -4.53 -25.00 0.46
N LYS A 221 -4.00 -25.82 -0.47
CA LYS A 221 -3.44 -27.16 -0.17
C LYS A 221 -2.22 -27.12 0.77
N ASN A 222 -1.54 -26.00 0.85
CA ASN A 222 -0.34 -25.81 1.67
C ASN A 222 -0.64 -25.16 3.04
N ASN A 223 -1.93 -25.00 3.41
CA ASN A 223 -2.29 -24.48 4.72
C ASN A 223 -3.60 -25.08 5.22
N SER A 224 -3.55 -25.71 6.42
CA SER A 224 -4.67 -26.39 7.05
C SER A 224 -5.60 -25.47 7.85
N LYS A 225 -5.28 -24.16 7.91
CA LYS A 225 -6.01 -23.11 8.67
C LYS A 225 -6.35 -21.95 7.74
N TYR A 226 -7.06 -22.25 6.67
CA TYR A 226 -7.28 -21.35 5.53
C TYR A 226 -8.54 -20.49 5.71
N PHE A 227 -8.37 -19.17 5.57
CA PHE A 227 -9.44 -18.18 5.57
C PHE A 227 -9.79 -17.80 4.13
N TYR A 228 -11.06 -17.88 3.78
CA TYR A 228 -11.55 -17.43 2.48
C TYR A 228 -12.17 -16.03 2.57
N GLU A 229 -11.62 -15.08 1.81
CA GLU A 229 -12.18 -13.73 1.66
C GLU A 229 -13.14 -13.66 0.47
N LEU A 230 -14.37 -13.24 0.71
CA LEU A 230 -15.34 -12.90 -0.33
C LEU A 230 -15.40 -11.36 -0.46
N ALA A 231 -14.90 -10.83 -1.57
CA ALA A 231 -15.02 -9.40 -1.92
C ALA A 231 -16.19 -9.16 -2.89
N SER A 232 -16.52 -7.90 -3.15
CA SER A 232 -17.67 -7.45 -3.90
C SER A 232 -17.77 -7.98 -5.35
N ALA A 233 -16.63 -8.28 -5.99
CA ALA A 233 -16.61 -8.88 -7.33
C ALA A 233 -16.84 -10.38 -7.33
N LYS A 234 -16.74 -11.05 -6.17
CA LYS A 234 -16.91 -12.51 -6.03
C LYS A 234 -16.04 -13.32 -6.99
N PHE A 235 -14.83 -12.86 -7.32
CA PHE A 235 -13.93 -13.52 -8.26
C PHE A 235 -13.73 -15.00 -7.93
N GLY A 236 -14.05 -15.85 -8.90
CA GLY A 236 -13.87 -17.30 -8.79
C GLY A 236 -14.57 -17.96 -7.60
N TYR A 237 -15.59 -17.32 -7.02
CA TYR A 237 -16.39 -17.92 -5.95
C TYR A 237 -17.22 -19.10 -6.47
N SER A 238 -17.20 -20.20 -5.71
CA SER A 238 -18.15 -21.30 -5.86
C SER A 238 -18.35 -21.99 -4.51
N GLU A 239 -19.54 -22.54 -4.27
CA GLU A 239 -19.87 -23.25 -3.04
C GLU A 239 -18.98 -24.49 -2.83
N ASP A 240 -18.51 -25.15 -3.90
CA ASP A 240 -17.63 -26.30 -3.79
C ASP A 240 -16.29 -25.98 -3.12
N LYS A 241 -15.79 -24.77 -3.31
CA LYS A 241 -14.54 -24.31 -2.67
C LYS A 241 -14.67 -24.18 -1.15
N LEU A 242 -15.89 -23.93 -0.65
CA LEU A 242 -16.15 -23.77 0.78
C LEU A 242 -15.88 -25.04 1.60
N LYS A 243 -15.87 -26.23 0.96
CA LYS A 243 -15.62 -27.50 1.64
C LYS A 243 -14.19 -27.62 2.23
N ASN A 244 -13.27 -26.81 1.73
CA ASN A 244 -11.85 -26.89 2.04
C ASN A 244 -11.32 -25.70 2.87
N ILE A 245 -12.21 -24.88 3.44
CA ILE A 245 -11.84 -23.69 4.24
C ILE A 245 -12.19 -23.88 5.71
N GLN A 246 -11.49 -23.16 6.58
CA GLN A 246 -11.67 -23.23 8.04
C GLN A 246 -12.25 -21.95 8.64
N ALA A 247 -12.22 -20.85 7.89
CA ALA A 247 -12.92 -19.61 8.21
C ALA A 247 -13.31 -18.88 6.93
N PHE A 248 -14.33 -18.06 7.00
CA PHE A 248 -14.85 -17.28 5.89
C PHE A 248 -15.10 -15.85 6.33
N HIS A 249 -14.76 -14.85 5.50
CA HIS A 249 -15.14 -13.48 5.79
C HIS A 249 -15.52 -12.67 4.54
N PHE A 250 -16.43 -11.73 4.76
CA PHE A 250 -16.77 -10.70 3.79
C PHE A 250 -15.78 -9.56 3.88
N LYS A 251 -15.35 -9.02 2.74
CA LYS A 251 -14.56 -7.81 2.68
C LYS A 251 -15.45 -6.59 2.47
N GLY A 252 -15.70 -5.82 3.54
CA GLY A 252 -16.31 -4.51 3.46
C GLY A 252 -15.34 -3.42 3.00
N GLY A 253 -14.06 -3.52 3.40
CA GLY A 253 -13.04 -2.55 3.02
C GLY A 253 -11.61 -2.95 3.40
N GLN A 254 -10.67 -2.08 3.04
CA GLN A 254 -9.28 -2.12 3.52
C GLN A 254 -8.74 -0.69 3.62
N ALA A 255 -7.83 -0.43 4.57
CA ALA A 255 -7.42 0.91 4.99
C ALA A 255 -6.97 1.85 3.85
N ALA A 256 -6.30 1.33 2.83
CA ALA A 256 -5.70 2.14 1.78
C ALA A 256 -6.66 2.59 0.68
N LYS A 257 -7.86 2.00 0.57
CA LYS A 257 -8.76 2.23 -0.57
C LYS A 257 -10.25 1.91 -0.32
N THR A 258 -10.74 2.03 0.91
CA THR A 258 -12.17 1.88 1.21
C THR A 258 -13.00 2.93 0.48
N GLY A 259 -14.16 2.53 -0.06
CA GLY A 259 -15.03 3.38 -0.87
C GLY A 259 -14.66 3.40 -2.37
N THR A 260 -13.57 2.73 -2.75
CA THR A 260 -13.26 2.39 -4.15
C THR A 260 -12.99 0.90 -4.27
N GLY A 261 -13.28 0.31 -5.42
CA GLY A 261 -13.08 -1.11 -5.63
C GLY A 261 -11.61 -1.51 -5.83
N GLY A 262 -11.38 -2.81 -5.90
CA GLY A 262 -10.10 -3.36 -6.31
C GLY A 262 -9.88 -3.22 -7.82
N HIS A 263 -8.62 -3.04 -8.24
CA HIS A 263 -8.24 -3.01 -9.64
C HIS A 263 -6.95 -3.79 -9.86
N LEU A 264 -7.02 -4.84 -10.68
CA LEU A 264 -5.86 -5.53 -11.22
C LEU A 264 -5.85 -5.31 -12.74
N PRO A 265 -4.83 -4.63 -13.29
CA PRO A 265 -4.77 -4.34 -14.72
C PRO A 265 -4.76 -5.61 -15.57
N GLY A 266 -5.45 -5.58 -16.72
CA GLY A 266 -5.63 -6.72 -17.62
C GLY A 266 -4.30 -7.31 -18.13
N ASN A 267 -3.25 -6.51 -18.24
CA ASN A 267 -1.93 -7.00 -18.61
C ASN A 267 -1.35 -8.02 -17.60
N LYS A 268 -1.87 -8.05 -16.36
CA LYS A 268 -1.56 -9.06 -15.33
C LYS A 268 -2.54 -10.23 -15.32
N VAL A 269 -3.72 -10.09 -15.94
CA VAL A 269 -4.77 -11.11 -15.96
C VAL A 269 -4.52 -12.05 -17.14
N LYS A 270 -3.70 -13.09 -16.89
CA LYS A 270 -3.33 -14.10 -17.90
C LYS A 270 -3.20 -15.49 -17.26
N GLY A 271 -3.44 -16.53 -18.05
CA GLY A 271 -3.30 -17.93 -17.65
C GLY A 271 -4.04 -18.21 -16.34
N LYS A 272 -3.36 -18.76 -15.37
CA LYS A 272 -3.92 -19.18 -14.08
C LYS A 272 -4.67 -18.08 -13.31
N ILE A 273 -4.30 -16.79 -13.49
CA ILE A 273 -5.01 -15.68 -12.84
C ILE A 273 -6.40 -15.51 -13.45
N SER A 274 -6.50 -15.57 -14.77
CA SER A 274 -7.78 -15.57 -15.51
C SER A 274 -8.67 -16.74 -15.05
N GLU A 275 -8.11 -17.95 -14.99
CA GLU A 275 -8.81 -19.15 -14.54
C GLU A 275 -9.32 -19.05 -13.09
N VAL A 276 -8.45 -18.64 -12.16
CA VAL A 276 -8.79 -18.54 -10.72
C VAL A 276 -9.84 -17.47 -10.47
N ARG A 277 -9.75 -16.33 -11.17
CA ARG A 277 -10.71 -15.22 -11.05
C ARG A 277 -11.98 -15.42 -11.87
N GLN A 278 -11.98 -16.34 -12.83
CA GLN A 278 -13.07 -16.58 -13.78
C GLN A 278 -13.42 -15.32 -14.60
N ILE A 279 -12.40 -14.66 -15.13
CA ILE A 279 -12.52 -13.51 -16.04
C ILE A 279 -11.66 -13.74 -17.28
N PRO A 280 -12.02 -13.17 -18.46
CA PRO A 280 -11.25 -13.31 -19.69
C PRO A 280 -9.82 -12.76 -19.55
N GLU A 281 -8.87 -13.39 -20.27
CA GLU A 281 -7.51 -12.88 -20.35
C GLU A 281 -7.46 -11.49 -20.98
N GLY A 282 -6.61 -10.63 -20.41
CA GLY A 282 -6.40 -9.27 -20.88
C GLY A 282 -7.45 -8.27 -20.41
N GLU A 283 -8.53 -8.70 -19.79
CA GLU A 283 -9.52 -7.81 -19.18
C GLU A 283 -9.09 -7.39 -17.78
N ASP A 284 -9.38 -6.12 -17.43
CA ASP A 284 -9.14 -5.58 -16.09
C ASP A 284 -10.04 -6.28 -15.07
N ALA A 285 -9.45 -6.80 -14.00
CA ALA A 285 -10.22 -7.33 -12.88
C ALA A 285 -10.62 -6.18 -11.93
N ILE A 286 -11.84 -5.70 -12.08
CA ILE A 286 -12.40 -4.59 -11.32
C ILE A 286 -13.42 -5.10 -10.31
N SER A 287 -13.18 -4.83 -9.01
CA SER A 287 -14.17 -5.05 -7.97
C SER A 287 -15.02 -3.79 -7.80
N PRO A 288 -16.35 -3.91 -7.75
CA PRO A 288 -17.21 -2.79 -7.34
C PRO A 288 -16.84 -2.27 -5.94
N SER A 289 -17.15 -1.02 -5.66
CA SER A 289 -16.90 -0.41 -4.33
C SER A 289 -17.74 -1.03 -3.21
N THR A 290 -18.83 -1.72 -3.56
CA THR A 290 -19.71 -2.43 -2.64
C THR A 290 -20.28 -3.68 -3.30
N PHE A 291 -20.83 -4.60 -2.51
CA PHE A 291 -21.59 -5.75 -3.05
C PHE A 291 -22.85 -5.24 -3.74
N LYS A 292 -23.16 -5.80 -4.92
CA LYS A 292 -24.36 -5.43 -5.70
C LYS A 292 -25.61 -6.14 -5.20
N ASP A 293 -25.45 -7.31 -4.64
CA ASP A 293 -26.51 -8.25 -4.27
C ASP A 293 -26.56 -8.58 -2.77
N LEU A 294 -25.67 -7.98 -1.96
CA LEU A 294 -25.69 -8.03 -0.50
C LEU A 294 -25.71 -6.59 0.00
N THR A 295 -26.88 -6.11 0.34
CA THR A 295 -27.09 -4.67 0.66
C THR A 295 -27.63 -4.44 2.06
N THR A 296 -28.26 -5.45 2.66
CA THR A 296 -28.85 -5.40 4.00
C THR A 296 -28.17 -6.36 4.96
N VAL A 297 -28.35 -6.17 6.25
CA VAL A 297 -27.93 -7.13 7.29
C VAL A 297 -28.48 -8.52 6.99
N ASP A 298 -29.74 -8.63 6.58
CA ASP A 298 -30.38 -9.91 6.29
C ASP A 298 -29.76 -10.63 5.09
N ASP A 299 -29.32 -9.90 4.06
CA ASP A 299 -28.62 -10.50 2.92
C ASP A 299 -27.32 -11.18 3.38
N PHE A 300 -26.51 -10.47 4.18
CA PHE A 300 -25.27 -11.03 4.73
C PHE A 300 -25.52 -12.16 5.73
N LEU A 301 -26.55 -12.06 6.56
CA LEU A 301 -26.96 -13.11 7.50
C LEU A 301 -27.38 -14.39 6.75
N ASN A 302 -28.20 -14.26 5.73
CA ASN A 302 -28.64 -15.40 4.90
C ASN A 302 -27.45 -16.06 4.20
N PHE A 303 -26.53 -15.26 3.64
CA PHE A 303 -25.32 -15.79 3.02
C PHE A 303 -24.43 -16.50 4.07
N SER A 304 -24.24 -15.89 5.24
CA SER A 304 -23.50 -16.48 6.36
C SER A 304 -24.07 -17.83 6.80
N ASN A 305 -25.40 -17.92 6.90
CA ASN A 305 -26.10 -19.16 7.24
C ASN A 305 -25.88 -20.24 6.18
N ARG A 306 -25.92 -19.86 4.88
CA ARG A 306 -25.63 -20.78 3.79
C ARG A 306 -24.20 -21.31 3.83
N VAL A 307 -23.21 -20.44 4.11
CA VAL A 307 -21.81 -20.88 4.30
C VAL A 307 -21.69 -21.84 5.47
N ARG A 308 -22.32 -21.53 6.63
CA ARG A 308 -22.30 -22.42 7.81
C ARG A 308 -22.95 -23.78 7.51
N GLU A 309 -24.05 -23.81 6.77
CA GLU A 309 -24.69 -25.03 6.34
C GLU A 309 -23.73 -25.92 5.54
N LEU A 310 -23.11 -25.36 4.49
CA LEU A 310 -22.22 -26.07 3.57
C LEU A 310 -20.93 -26.57 4.23
N THR A 311 -20.42 -25.84 5.21
CA THR A 311 -19.15 -26.13 5.86
C THR A 311 -19.30 -26.92 7.16
N GLY A 312 -20.53 -27.02 7.66
CA GLY A 312 -20.84 -27.59 8.97
C GLY A 312 -20.57 -26.66 10.13
N GLY A 313 -20.52 -25.33 9.90
CA GLY A 313 -20.50 -24.29 10.91
C GLY A 313 -19.13 -23.72 11.26
N ILE A 314 -18.31 -23.37 10.28
CA ILE A 314 -17.08 -22.62 10.45
C ILE A 314 -17.35 -21.16 10.89
N PRO A 315 -16.35 -20.44 11.46
CA PRO A 315 -16.50 -19.04 11.79
C PRO A 315 -16.72 -18.15 10.55
N ILE A 316 -17.61 -17.18 10.70
CA ILE A 316 -17.89 -16.14 9.71
C ILE A 316 -17.39 -14.80 10.24
N GLY A 317 -16.67 -14.06 9.44
CA GLY A 317 -16.12 -12.75 9.80
C GLY A 317 -16.41 -11.65 8.80
N PHE A 318 -15.98 -10.45 9.19
CA PHE A 318 -15.98 -9.27 8.33
C PHE A 318 -14.62 -8.60 8.40
N LYS A 319 -14.04 -8.31 7.25
CA LYS A 319 -12.88 -7.44 7.13
C LYS A 319 -13.35 -6.02 6.89
N LEU A 320 -13.08 -5.16 7.85
CA LEU A 320 -13.50 -3.78 7.90
C LEU A 320 -12.28 -2.85 7.86
N SER A 321 -12.39 -1.74 7.15
CA SER A 321 -11.45 -0.63 7.28
C SER A 321 -11.87 0.24 8.46
N ALA A 322 -10.91 0.86 9.14
CA ALA A 322 -11.17 1.76 10.25
C ALA A 322 -11.76 3.09 9.77
N GLN A 323 -13.04 3.10 9.41
CA GLN A 323 -13.82 4.27 8.99
C GLN A 323 -14.87 4.62 10.06
N HIS A 324 -16.10 4.21 9.89
CA HIS A 324 -17.19 4.33 10.87
C HIS A 324 -17.20 3.09 11.77
N ILE A 325 -16.17 2.95 12.60
CA ILE A 325 -15.77 1.71 13.26
C ILE A 325 -16.91 1.07 14.03
N GLU A 326 -17.60 1.85 14.86
CA GLU A 326 -18.66 1.36 15.73
C GLU A 326 -19.89 0.90 14.94
N ASP A 327 -20.28 1.66 13.92
CA ASP A 327 -21.44 1.35 13.06
C ASP A 327 -21.16 0.12 12.18
N ASP A 328 -19.96 0.04 11.62
CA ASP A 328 -19.54 -1.10 10.80
C ASP A 328 -19.43 -2.40 11.64
N ILE A 329 -18.98 -2.29 12.90
CA ILE A 329 -18.96 -3.42 13.86
C ILE A 329 -20.39 -3.85 14.20
N GLU A 330 -21.29 -2.91 14.50
CA GLU A 330 -22.70 -3.21 14.79
C GLU A 330 -23.37 -3.93 13.62
N PHE A 331 -23.14 -3.45 12.38
CA PHE A 331 -23.61 -4.12 11.18
C PHE A 331 -23.11 -5.57 11.08
N ALA A 332 -21.80 -5.77 11.25
CA ALA A 332 -21.18 -7.08 11.15
C ALA A 332 -21.70 -8.05 12.22
N VAL A 333 -21.84 -7.60 13.47
CA VAL A 333 -22.38 -8.40 14.56
C VAL A 333 -23.85 -8.74 14.33
N SER A 334 -24.66 -7.79 13.84
CA SER A 334 -26.06 -8.03 13.45
C SER A 334 -26.17 -9.04 12.32
N ALA A 335 -25.19 -9.12 11.41
CA ALA A 335 -25.07 -10.12 10.36
C ALA A 335 -24.41 -11.43 10.87
N SER A 336 -24.37 -11.65 12.19
CA SER A 336 -23.85 -12.83 12.88
C SER A 336 -22.34 -13.07 12.70
N ALA A 337 -21.51 -12.02 12.75
CA ALA A 337 -20.06 -12.15 12.73
C ALA A 337 -19.55 -12.90 13.99
N ASP A 338 -18.68 -13.89 13.78
CA ASP A 338 -17.91 -14.57 14.82
C ASP A 338 -16.56 -13.88 15.04
N TYR A 339 -16.06 -13.14 14.05
CA TYR A 339 -14.82 -12.36 14.15
C TYR A 339 -14.81 -11.14 13.21
N ILE A 340 -13.99 -10.17 13.55
CA ILE A 340 -13.76 -8.97 12.77
C ILE A 340 -12.26 -8.82 12.52
N ILE A 341 -11.86 -8.56 11.26
CA ILE A 341 -10.51 -8.13 10.90
C ILE A 341 -10.56 -6.62 10.66
N LEU A 342 -10.06 -5.84 11.62
CA LEU A 342 -10.03 -4.38 11.54
C LEU A 342 -8.72 -3.90 10.93
N ASP A 343 -8.79 -3.22 9.78
CA ASP A 343 -7.65 -2.69 9.03
C ASP A 343 -7.52 -1.17 9.25
N GLY A 344 -6.56 -0.77 10.07
CA GLY A 344 -6.26 0.64 10.35
C GLY A 344 -5.40 1.31 9.26
N ARG A 345 -5.29 2.63 9.28
CA ARG A 345 -4.58 3.46 8.28
C ARG A 345 -3.14 3.04 8.00
N GLY A 346 -2.48 2.30 8.89
CA GLY A 346 -1.18 1.67 8.65
C GLY A 346 -1.21 0.55 7.60
N GLY A 347 -2.38 0.07 7.20
CA GLY A 347 -2.59 -0.97 6.21
C GLY A 347 -2.18 -0.53 4.80
N GLY A 348 -1.65 -1.50 4.04
CA GLY A 348 -1.16 -1.28 2.69
C GLY A 348 -1.97 -2.01 1.64
N THR A 349 -1.59 -1.79 0.38
CA THR A 349 -2.16 -2.46 -0.78
C THR A 349 -1.13 -2.56 -1.90
N GLY A 350 -1.37 -3.45 -2.88
CA GLY A 350 -0.55 -3.51 -4.10
C GLY A 350 -0.68 -2.27 -4.97
N ALA A 351 -1.89 -1.68 -5.01
CA ALA A 351 -2.18 -0.44 -5.73
C ALA A 351 -3.39 0.26 -5.11
N ALA A 352 -3.27 1.57 -4.89
CA ALA A 352 -4.37 2.44 -4.48
C ALA A 352 -4.19 3.85 -5.05
N PRO A 353 -5.29 4.58 -5.33
CA PRO A 353 -5.22 6.00 -5.58
C PRO A 353 -4.60 6.72 -4.38
N LEU A 354 -3.62 7.60 -4.61
CA LEU A 354 -2.95 8.31 -3.51
C LEU A 354 -3.91 9.22 -2.74
N ILE A 355 -4.92 9.75 -3.43
CA ILE A 355 -5.97 10.55 -2.79
C ILE A 355 -6.73 9.76 -1.71
N PHE A 356 -6.93 8.45 -1.88
CA PHE A 356 -7.49 7.57 -0.85
C PHE A 356 -6.43 7.20 0.18
N ARG A 357 -5.34 6.55 -0.24
CA ARG A 357 -4.29 6.03 0.64
C ARG A 357 -3.81 7.05 1.68
N ASN A 358 -3.67 8.32 1.26
CA ASN A 358 -3.08 9.36 2.10
C ASN A 358 -4.11 10.11 2.97
N ASN A 359 -5.42 9.96 2.71
CA ASN A 359 -6.43 10.84 3.33
C ASN A 359 -7.57 10.11 4.04
N ILE A 360 -7.65 8.78 4.02
CA ILE A 360 -8.73 8.02 4.65
C ILE A 360 -8.24 7.13 5.78
N SER A 361 -9.17 6.60 6.54
CA SER A 361 -9.01 5.65 7.63
C SER A 361 -8.39 6.21 8.92
N VAL A 362 -8.91 5.76 10.04
CA VAL A 362 -8.36 6.02 11.37
C VAL A 362 -7.07 5.22 11.54
N PRO A 363 -6.00 5.79 12.14
CA PRO A 363 -4.77 5.04 12.45
C PRO A 363 -5.03 3.82 13.32
N THR A 364 -4.21 2.78 13.13
CA THR A 364 -4.44 1.45 13.73
C THR A 364 -4.55 1.46 15.25
N ILE A 365 -3.73 2.25 15.96
CA ILE A 365 -3.77 2.32 17.43
C ILE A 365 -5.13 2.83 17.95
N PRO A 366 -5.59 4.04 17.59
CA PRO A 366 -6.90 4.52 18.03
C PRO A 366 -8.06 3.69 17.47
N ALA A 367 -7.91 3.11 16.27
CA ALA A 367 -8.94 2.25 15.70
C ALA A 367 -9.16 1.00 16.54
N LEU A 368 -8.08 0.33 16.94
CA LEU A 368 -8.14 -0.86 17.80
C LEU A 368 -8.76 -0.53 19.17
N ALA A 369 -8.31 0.55 19.80
CA ALA A 369 -8.83 0.99 21.10
C ALA A 369 -10.35 1.27 21.05
N ARG A 370 -10.81 1.98 20.01
CA ARG A 370 -12.24 2.25 19.78
C ARG A 370 -13.04 0.98 19.56
N ALA A 371 -12.56 0.10 18.68
CA ALA A 371 -13.23 -1.16 18.37
C ALA A 371 -13.38 -2.05 19.62
N ARG A 372 -12.30 -2.21 20.41
CA ARG A 372 -12.34 -3.00 21.65
C ARG A 372 -13.31 -2.40 22.65
N ASN A 373 -13.21 -1.08 22.89
CA ASN A 373 -14.11 -0.39 23.81
C ASN A 373 -15.59 -0.53 23.40
N TYR A 374 -15.87 -0.50 22.10
CA TYR A 374 -17.24 -0.68 21.60
C TYR A 374 -17.75 -2.10 21.84
N LEU A 375 -16.95 -3.13 21.49
CA LEU A 375 -17.32 -4.52 21.72
C LEU A 375 -17.55 -4.82 23.21
N ASP A 376 -16.67 -4.33 24.10
CA ASP A 376 -16.81 -4.50 25.55
C ASP A 376 -18.07 -3.81 26.09
N LYS A 377 -18.31 -2.56 25.67
CA LYS A 377 -19.50 -1.79 26.07
C LYS A 377 -20.81 -2.47 25.66
N LYS A 378 -20.81 -3.16 24.53
CA LYS A 378 -21.98 -3.89 24.00
C LYS A 378 -22.08 -5.33 24.54
N GLY A 379 -21.07 -5.83 25.23
CA GLY A 379 -21.03 -7.23 25.72
C GLY A 379 -20.85 -8.25 24.58
N TYR A 380 -20.15 -7.87 23.50
CA TYR A 380 -19.89 -8.76 22.36
C TYR A 380 -18.63 -9.60 22.55
N ASP A 381 -18.47 -10.22 23.72
CA ASP A 381 -17.29 -11.02 24.13
C ASP A 381 -17.03 -12.25 23.25
N HIS A 382 -18.05 -12.68 22.51
CA HIS A 382 -17.97 -13.83 21.61
C HIS A 382 -17.31 -13.49 20.27
N VAL A 383 -17.19 -12.21 19.92
CA VAL A 383 -16.61 -11.74 18.66
C VAL A 383 -15.10 -11.58 18.81
N SER A 384 -14.33 -12.35 18.06
CA SER A 384 -12.87 -12.21 18.06
C SER A 384 -12.45 -10.96 17.27
N LEU A 385 -11.72 -10.04 17.90
CA LEU A 385 -11.19 -8.84 17.28
C LEU A 385 -9.76 -9.07 16.78
N ILE A 386 -9.59 -9.10 15.48
CA ILE A 386 -8.29 -9.24 14.81
C ILE A 386 -7.89 -7.89 14.28
N VAL A 387 -6.65 -7.45 14.53
CA VAL A 387 -6.13 -6.19 14.03
C VAL A 387 -5.13 -6.41 12.91
N THR A 388 -5.17 -5.54 11.91
CA THR A 388 -4.16 -5.41 10.86
C THR A 388 -3.88 -3.94 10.56
N GLY A 389 -2.80 -3.66 9.84
CA GLY A 389 -2.46 -2.29 9.45
C GLY A 389 -1.21 -1.76 10.14
N GLY A 390 -0.03 -2.11 9.63
CA GLY A 390 1.23 -1.46 10.01
C GLY A 390 2.07 -2.13 11.09
N LEU A 391 1.63 -3.23 11.69
CA LEU A 391 2.40 -3.98 12.70
C LEU A 391 3.61 -4.68 12.07
N ARG A 392 4.77 -4.66 12.75
CA ARG A 392 6.04 -5.16 12.22
C ARG A 392 6.83 -6.05 13.16
N THR A 393 6.86 -5.71 14.46
CA THR A 393 7.76 -6.31 15.45
C THR A 393 6.99 -7.05 16.55
N SER A 394 7.68 -7.92 17.30
CA SER A 394 7.10 -8.62 18.44
C SER A 394 6.55 -7.67 19.51
N ALA A 395 7.19 -6.51 19.68
CA ALA A 395 6.71 -5.48 20.59
C ALA A 395 5.38 -4.85 20.12
N ASP A 396 5.23 -4.61 18.81
CA ASP A 396 3.96 -4.12 18.26
C ASP A 396 2.85 -5.15 18.50
N PHE A 397 3.16 -6.45 18.30
CA PHE A 397 2.20 -7.54 18.47
C PHE A 397 1.73 -7.64 19.92
N VAL A 398 2.65 -7.60 20.90
CA VAL A 398 2.28 -7.61 22.33
C VAL A 398 1.43 -6.39 22.69
N LYS A 399 1.80 -5.19 22.23
CA LYS A 399 1.05 -3.96 22.51
C LYS A 399 -0.34 -4.00 21.88
N ALA A 400 -0.48 -4.59 20.69
CA ALA A 400 -1.77 -4.77 20.05
C ALA A 400 -2.67 -5.76 20.82
N LEU A 401 -2.12 -6.89 21.29
CA LEU A 401 -2.86 -7.81 22.17
C LEU A 401 -3.26 -7.11 23.48
N ALA A 402 -2.34 -6.38 24.09
CA ALA A 402 -2.62 -5.64 25.33
C ALA A 402 -3.66 -4.52 25.14
N LEU A 403 -3.73 -3.90 23.96
CA LEU A 403 -4.72 -2.89 23.60
C LEU A 403 -6.08 -3.51 23.22
N GLY A 404 -6.21 -4.84 23.27
CA GLY A 404 -7.47 -5.56 23.15
C GLY A 404 -7.70 -6.32 21.85
N ALA A 405 -6.68 -6.56 21.03
CA ALA A 405 -6.79 -7.51 19.93
C ALA A 405 -6.74 -8.96 20.46
N ASP A 406 -7.59 -9.84 19.93
CA ASP A 406 -7.50 -11.29 20.17
C ASP A 406 -6.45 -11.93 19.23
N GLY A 407 -6.25 -11.37 18.04
CA GLY A 407 -5.29 -11.85 17.05
C GLY A 407 -4.78 -10.74 16.13
N ILE A 408 -3.75 -11.06 15.35
CA ILE A 408 -3.04 -10.12 14.51
C ILE A 408 -2.89 -10.71 13.11
N ALA A 409 -3.37 -10.00 12.09
CA ALA A 409 -3.17 -10.38 10.70
C ALA A 409 -2.08 -9.49 10.08
N ILE A 410 -1.03 -10.09 9.49
CA ILE A 410 0.11 -9.37 8.93
C ILE A 410 0.26 -9.60 7.42
N SER A 411 0.54 -8.51 6.68
CA SER A 411 0.85 -8.56 5.25
C SER A 411 2.30 -8.19 4.97
N ASN A 412 2.66 -6.92 5.21
CA ASN A 412 3.99 -6.40 4.84
C ASN A 412 5.13 -7.08 5.59
N SER A 413 4.99 -7.37 6.88
CA SER A 413 6.02 -8.09 7.63
C SER A 413 6.15 -9.53 7.18
N ALA A 414 5.06 -10.21 6.82
CA ALA A 414 5.12 -11.54 6.22
C ALA A 414 5.81 -11.51 4.83
N MET A 415 5.48 -10.53 3.99
CA MET A 415 6.19 -10.34 2.70
C MET A 415 7.67 -10.04 2.89
N GLN A 416 8.05 -9.22 3.88
CA GLN A 416 9.45 -8.95 4.20
C GLN A 416 10.17 -10.21 4.68
N ALA A 417 9.51 -11.04 5.49
CA ALA A 417 10.06 -12.32 5.92
C ALA A 417 10.35 -13.26 4.74
N ILE A 418 9.51 -13.29 3.71
CA ILE A 418 9.76 -14.10 2.49
C ILE A 418 10.71 -13.45 1.49
N GLY A 419 11.21 -12.23 1.72
CA GLY A 419 12.24 -11.60 0.90
C GLY A 419 11.86 -10.26 0.24
N CYS A 420 10.75 -9.61 0.62
CA CYS A 420 10.42 -8.28 0.11
C CYS A 420 11.46 -7.24 0.55
N VAL A 421 11.99 -6.51 -0.40
CA VAL A 421 13.03 -5.47 -0.19
C VAL A 421 12.45 -4.05 0.02
N GLY A 422 11.14 -3.91 0.12
CA GLY A 422 10.51 -2.62 0.39
C GLY A 422 10.57 -1.60 -0.76
N ALA A 423 10.78 -2.04 -2.00
CA ALA A 423 10.95 -1.15 -3.17
C ALA A 423 9.71 -0.28 -3.50
N ARG A 424 8.54 -0.53 -2.88
CA ARG A 424 7.27 0.23 -3.03
C ARG A 424 6.80 0.40 -4.49
N MET A 425 7.07 -0.58 -5.34
CA MET A 425 6.71 -0.60 -6.76
C MET A 425 5.77 -1.78 -7.12
N CYS A 426 4.96 -2.24 -6.15
CA CYS A 426 4.05 -3.39 -6.32
C CYS A 426 3.01 -3.18 -7.43
N ASN A 427 2.62 -1.92 -7.70
CA ASN A 427 1.69 -1.54 -8.75
C ASN A 427 2.27 -1.65 -10.17
N THR A 428 3.60 -1.68 -10.33
CA THR A 428 4.27 -1.58 -11.65
C THR A 428 4.49 -2.92 -12.35
N ASN A 429 4.23 -4.07 -11.68
CA ASN A 429 4.59 -5.40 -12.16
C ASN A 429 6.11 -5.66 -12.32
N ASN A 430 6.97 -4.83 -11.70
CA ASN A 430 8.44 -4.91 -11.80
C ASN A 430 9.08 -5.22 -10.44
N CYS A 431 8.39 -5.93 -9.53
CA CYS A 431 8.92 -6.27 -8.23
C CYS A 431 10.23 -7.05 -8.35
N PRO A 432 11.37 -6.52 -7.83
CA PRO A 432 12.68 -7.15 -8.01
C PRO A 432 12.83 -8.46 -7.23
N ALA A 433 12.02 -8.66 -6.18
CA ALA A 433 12.02 -9.85 -5.33
C ALA A 433 11.10 -10.97 -5.84
N GLY A 434 10.44 -10.82 -7.00
CA GLY A 434 9.54 -11.85 -7.54
C GLY A 434 8.19 -11.98 -6.82
N ILE A 435 7.90 -11.13 -5.83
CA ILE A 435 6.70 -11.22 -4.97
C ILE A 435 5.46 -10.61 -5.63
N ALA A 436 5.51 -9.32 -6.01
CA ALA A 436 4.37 -8.58 -6.55
C ALA A 436 4.53 -8.35 -8.06
N THR A 437 4.75 -9.41 -8.80
CA THR A 437 4.94 -9.40 -10.25
C THR A 437 4.37 -10.67 -10.88
N GLN A 438 3.99 -10.58 -12.16
CA GLN A 438 3.55 -11.73 -12.97
C GLN A 438 4.57 -12.08 -14.07
N LYS A 439 5.69 -11.34 -14.14
CA LYS A 439 6.75 -11.59 -15.12
C LYS A 439 7.54 -12.85 -14.74
N PRO A 440 7.61 -13.89 -15.61
CA PRO A 440 8.26 -15.16 -15.28
C PRO A 440 9.74 -15.02 -14.88
N GLU A 441 10.47 -14.10 -15.53
CA GLU A 441 11.88 -13.82 -15.25
C GLU A 441 12.13 -13.20 -13.87
N LEU A 442 11.11 -12.53 -13.30
CA LEU A 442 11.18 -12.00 -11.95
C LEU A 442 10.65 -13.00 -10.91
N ARG A 443 9.54 -13.71 -11.22
CA ARG A 443 8.94 -14.70 -10.32
C ARG A 443 9.93 -15.81 -9.91
N LYS A 444 10.71 -16.32 -10.85
CA LYS A 444 11.74 -17.37 -10.60
C LYS A 444 12.82 -16.99 -9.58
N LYS A 445 12.94 -15.71 -9.20
CA LYS A 445 13.88 -15.26 -8.17
C LYS A 445 13.46 -15.65 -6.76
N LEU A 446 12.17 -15.92 -6.54
CA LEU A 446 11.67 -16.33 -5.24
C LEU A 446 11.73 -17.84 -5.10
N ASN A 447 12.59 -18.32 -4.21
CA ASN A 447 12.66 -19.73 -3.84
C ASN A 447 11.59 -20.03 -2.80
N ILE A 448 10.62 -20.87 -3.13
CA ILE A 448 9.46 -21.19 -2.29
C ILE A 448 9.89 -21.81 -0.96
N GLU A 449 10.77 -22.83 -0.99
CA GLU A 449 11.16 -23.58 0.20
C GLU A 449 11.97 -22.72 1.18
N GLU A 450 12.94 -21.95 0.68
CA GLU A 450 13.70 -21.02 1.50
C GLU A 450 12.83 -19.92 2.08
N SER A 451 11.97 -19.32 1.27
CA SER A 451 11.08 -18.22 1.68
C SER A 451 10.07 -18.69 2.72
N SER A 452 9.49 -19.89 2.56
CA SER A 452 8.57 -20.46 3.56
C SER A 452 9.28 -20.74 4.88
N ALA A 453 10.49 -21.33 4.84
CA ALA A 453 11.28 -21.55 6.04
C ALA A 453 11.67 -20.25 6.76
N ARG A 454 11.93 -19.17 6.03
CA ARG A 454 12.17 -17.82 6.60
C ARG A 454 10.96 -17.29 7.33
N LEU A 455 9.76 -17.42 6.74
CA LEU A 455 8.51 -16.97 7.38
C LEU A 455 8.21 -17.78 8.65
N THR A 456 8.37 -19.12 8.60
CA THR A 456 8.21 -19.98 9.80
C THR A 456 9.16 -19.53 10.92
N ARG A 457 10.44 -19.28 10.61
CA ARG A 457 11.41 -18.78 11.61
C ARG A 457 11.03 -17.42 12.16
N PHE A 458 10.55 -16.51 11.30
CA PHE A 458 10.09 -15.18 11.73
C PHE A 458 8.91 -15.27 12.71
N PHE A 459 7.91 -16.11 12.43
CA PHE A 459 6.78 -16.33 13.33
C PHE A 459 7.24 -16.93 14.67
N ASN A 460 8.01 -18.02 14.64
CA ASN A 460 8.46 -18.70 15.85
C ASN A 460 9.32 -17.78 16.73
N ALA A 461 10.30 -17.08 16.14
CA ALA A 461 11.15 -16.13 16.88
C ALA A 461 10.32 -14.96 17.45
N SER A 462 9.34 -14.45 16.68
CA SER A 462 8.46 -13.38 17.17
C SER A 462 7.66 -13.83 18.37
N VAL A 463 7.09 -15.03 18.33
CA VAL A 463 6.31 -15.59 19.45
C VAL A 463 7.19 -15.89 20.66
N ASP A 464 8.41 -16.37 20.46
CA ASP A 464 9.35 -16.61 21.58
C ASP A 464 9.69 -15.29 22.30
N LEU A 465 9.89 -14.18 21.55
CA LEU A 465 10.06 -12.85 22.14
C LEU A 465 8.79 -12.36 22.86
N MET A 466 7.61 -12.65 22.33
CA MET A 466 6.34 -12.33 23.01
C MET A 466 6.17 -13.10 24.32
N LYS A 467 6.59 -14.37 24.37
CA LYS A 467 6.59 -15.18 25.61
C LYS A 467 7.53 -14.61 26.67
N ILE A 468 8.69 -14.05 26.27
CA ILE A 468 9.60 -13.36 27.21
C ILE A 468 8.88 -12.18 27.85
N LEU A 469 8.20 -11.35 27.06
CA LEU A 469 7.43 -10.21 27.57
C LEU A 469 6.25 -10.68 28.46
N ALA A 470 5.56 -11.76 28.09
CA ALA A 470 4.49 -12.32 28.91
C ALA A 470 4.99 -12.77 30.29
N ARG A 471 6.11 -13.51 30.35
CA ARG A 471 6.74 -13.88 31.63
C ARG A 471 7.13 -12.67 32.45
N ALA A 472 7.74 -11.68 31.84
CA ALA A 472 8.10 -10.42 32.50
C ALA A 472 6.89 -9.67 33.07
N CYS A 473 5.71 -9.80 32.45
CA CYS A 473 4.45 -9.26 32.96
C CYS A 473 3.72 -10.19 33.93
N GLY A 474 4.24 -11.41 34.20
CA GLY A 474 3.60 -12.41 35.06
C GLY A 474 2.43 -13.12 34.41
N HIS A 475 2.43 -13.26 33.08
CA HIS A 475 1.38 -13.91 32.29
C HIS A 475 1.82 -15.30 31.79
N ASP A 476 1.00 -16.32 32.02
CA ASP A 476 1.19 -17.69 31.55
C ASP A 476 0.53 -17.97 30.18
N HIS A 477 -0.08 -16.94 29.57
CA HIS A 477 -0.69 -17.00 28.26
C HIS A 477 -0.69 -15.62 27.58
N LEU A 478 -0.51 -15.55 26.25
CA LEU A 478 -0.49 -14.28 25.51
C LEU A 478 -1.83 -13.54 25.55
N ASN A 479 -2.96 -14.23 25.70
CA ASN A 479 -4.28 -13.61 25.81
C ASN A 479 -4.54 -12.92 27.17
N LYS A 480 -3.60 -12.99 28.12
CA LYS A 480 -3.69 -12.28 29.41
C LYS A 480 -3.13 -10.86 29.38
N PHE A 481 -2.47 -10.49 28.29
CA PHE A 481 -2.12 -9.09 28.10
C PHE A 481 -3.36 -8.20 28.08
N SER A 482 -3.28 -7.08 28.75
CA SER A 482 -4.37 -6.13 28.88
C SER A 482 -3.87 -4.69 28.86
N ILE A 483 -4.76 -3.72 28.71
CA ILE A 483 -4.42 -2.30 28.75
C ILE A 483 -3.70 -1.89 30.03
N ASN A 484 -3.89 -2.65 31.14
CA ASN A 484 -3.21 -2.42 32.42
C ASN A 484 -1.71 -2.77 32.36
N ASP A 485 -1.25 -3.49 31.35
CA ASP A 485 0.16 -3.76 31.11
C ASP A 485 0.82 -2.67 30.25
N LEU A 486 0.10 -1.58 29.93
CA LEU A 486 0.57 -0.50 29.06
C LEU A 486 0.61 0.85 29.77
N THR A 487 1.57 1.68 29.36
CA THR A 487 1.65 3.09 29.71
C THR A 487 2.22 3.92 28.57
N THR A 488 2.07 5.24 28.63
CA THR A 488 2.68 6.16 27.68
C THR A 488 3.05 7.49 28.36
N TRP A 489 4.23 8.07 28.02
CA TRP A 489 4.58 9.43 28.47
C TRP A 489 4.04 10.54 27.56
N LYS A 490 3.33 10.17 26.46
CA LYS A 490 2.73 11.13 25.53
C LYS A 490 1.24 11.29 25.82
N LYS A 491 0.81 12.48 26.19
CA LYS A 491 -0.60 12.76 26.49
C LYS A 491 -1.51 12.46 25.29
N GLU A 492 -1.11 12.91 24.09
CA GLU A 492 -1.85 12.63 22.86
C GLU A 492 -2.04 11.13 22.62
N MET A 493 -1.01 10.30 22.84
CA MET A 493 -1.14 8.86 22.72
C MET A 493 -2.07 8.28 23.77
N SER A 494 -2.07 8.80 24.99
CA SER A 494 -3.03 8.39 26.03
C SER A 494 -4.48 8.70 25.62
N GLU A 495 -4.72 9.88 25.06
CA GLU A 495 -6.03 10.29 24.56
C GLU A 495 -6.48 9.45 23.36
N LEU A 496 -5.56 9.14 22.43
CA LEU A 496 -5.84 8.33 21.23
C LEU A 496 -6.13 6.87 21.54
N SER A 497 -5.51 6.31 22.58
CA SER A 497 -5.51 4.86 22.84
C SER A 497 -6.23 4.44 24.12
N GLY A 498 -6.50 5.38 25.04
CA GLY A 498 -6.98 5.06 26.39
C GLY A 498 -5.92 4.46 27.32
N VAL A 499 -4.66 4.32 26.85
CA VAL A 499 -3.54 3.84 27.66
C VAL A 499 -3.20 4.88 28.73
N SER A 500 -2.98 4.43 29.98
CA SER A 500 -2.70 5.31 31.10
C SER A 500 -1.47 6.19 30.87
N PHE A 501 -1.62 7.50 31.12
CA PHE A 501 -0.49 8.43 31.09
C PHE A 501 0.48 8.15 32.25
N GLY A 502 1.74 7.95 31.96
CA GLY A 502 2.80 7.62 32.93
C GLY A 502 3.33 8.79 33.73
N GLY A 503 2.81 10.01 33.49
CA GLY A 503 3.17 11.21 34.25
C GLY A 503 2.16 11.52 35.37
N ILE A 504 2.40 12.60 36.10
CA ILE A 504 1.51 13.08 37.15
C ILE A 504 0.31 13.80 36.52
N ILE A 505 -0.91 13.35 36.84
CA ILE A 505 -2.16 14.04 36.50
C ILE A 505 -2.47 15.01 37.64
N ASN A 506 -2.28 16.31 37.44
CA ASN A 506 -2.73 17.31 38.41
C ASN A 506 -4.25 17.46 38.32
N ASN A 507 -4.98 16.86 39.26
CA ASN A 507 -6.45 16.96 39.36
C ASN A 507 -6.97 18.36 39.78
N ASN A 508 -6.14 19.41 39.74
CA ASN A 508 -6.50 20.75 40.19
C ASN A 508 -7.28 21.61 39.16
N GLN A 509 -7.85 21.03 38.09
CA GLN A 509 -8.67 21.80 37.14
C GLN A 509 -10.18 21.63 37.26
N ASN A 510 -10.70 20.85 38.24
CA ASN A 510 -12.14 20.66 38.43
C ASN A 510 -12.74 21.45 39.60
N ASN A 511 -12.16 22.58 39.99
CA ASN A 511 -12.79 23.54 40.92
C ASN A 511 -12.64 24.97 40.38
N LYS A 512 -13.36 25.28 39.32
CA LYS A 512 -13.83 26.65 39.03
C LYS A 512 -15.17 26.58 38.34
#